data_1dee7069844b04492a1379266b2ed123
#
_entry.id   1dee7069844b04492a1379266b2ed123
#
_cell.length_a   1.000
_cell.length_b   1.000
_cell.length_c   1.000
_cell.angle_alpha   90.00
_cell.angle_beta   90.00
_cell.angle_gamma   90.00
#
_symmetry.space_group_name_H-M   'P 1'
#
loop_
_entity.id
_entity.type
_entity.pdbx_description
1 polymer ?
#
loop_
_entity_poly.entity_id
_entity_poly.type
_entity_poly.pdbx_seq_one_letter_code
_entity_poly.pdbx_strand_id
1 'polypeptide(L)'
;DRVEASGSASQLNATTAAMPALLAVGAVHHHLLRQKLRLRCSLVVDTAQCWSTHHIACLIGYGASAICPWLTWETTRHWLEHPKTKKRIEQGKLPALDAERVQANVRISLENGLRKILSKIGISLLASYHGAQIFEAIGLGADVIETAFTGTTSRVAGMTLAELANETLSMHAKAFP
;
A
#
# COMPACT_ATOMS: atom_id res chain seq x y z
N ASP A 1 -13.58 15.28 -5.23
CA ASP A 1 -14.18 14.32 -4.29
C ASP A 1 -13.11 13.34 -3.83
N ARG A 2 -12.99 13.19 -2.51
CA ARG A 2 -12.02 12.31 -1.85
C ARG A 2 -12.66 10.94 -1.66
N VAL A 3 -12.10 9.91 -2.26
CA VAL A 3 -12.48 8.53 -1.95
C VAL A 3 -11.57 8.05 -0.82
N GLU A 4 -12.11 7.92 0.38
CA GLU A 4 -11.40 7.34 1.52
C GLU A 4 -11.60 5.82 1.52
N ALA A 5 -10.56 5.08 1.18
CA ALA A 5 -10.53 3.66 1.52
C ALA A 5 -10.32 3.53 3.04
N SER A 6 -11.17 2.78 3.70
CA SER A 6 -11.09 2.52 5.15
C SER A 6 -9.72 1.93 5.51
N GLY A 7 -8.88 2.70 6.18
CA GLY A 7 -7.50 2.32 6.54
C GLY A 7 -6.73 3.46 7.17
N SER A 8 -7.33 4.65 7.25
CA SER A 8 -6.82 5.77 8.01
C SER A 8 -6.80 5.40 9.51
N ALA A 9 -5.74 5.83 10.22
CA ALA A 9 -5.59 5.60 11.66
C ALA A 9 -6.81 6.05 12.49
N SER A 10 -7.54 7.06 11.99
CA SER A 10 -8.73 7.61 12.65
C SER A 10 -9.99 6.75 12.51
N GLN A 11 -9.99 5.75 11.63
CA GLN A 11 -11.17 4.93 11.31
C GLN A 11 -11.08 3.50 11.84
N LEU A 12 -9.88 3.02 12.18
CA LEU A 12 -9.69 1.67 12.73
C LEU A 12 -10.07 1.63 14.20
N ASN A 13 -11.03 0.79 14.56
CA ASN A 13 -11.47 0.57 15.92
C ASN A 13 -12.06 -0.84 16.05
N ALA A 14 -12.52 -1.22 17.25
CA ALA A 14 -13.06 -2.55 17.51
C ALA A 14 -14.24 -2.98 16.60
N THR A 15 -14.94 -2.04 15.98
CA THR A 15 -16.11 -2.31 15.13
C THR A 15 -15.84 -2.07 13.63
N THR A 16 -14.66 -1.55 13.28
CA THR A 16 -14.33 -1.17 11.88
C THR A 16 -13.00 -1.79 11.46
N ALA A 17 -13.07 -2.82 10.63
CA ALA A 17 -11.92 -3.47 10.03
C ALA A 17 -11.48 -2.75 8.74
N ALA A 18 -10.17 -2.70 8.49
CA ALA A 18 -9.63 -2.15 7.24
C ALA A 18 -9.75 -3.16 6.10
N MET A 19 -10.31 -2.73 4.97
CA MET A 19 -10.22 -3.48 3.72
C MET A 19 -8.74 -3.55 3.26
N PRO A 20 -8.27 -4.66 2.66
CA PRO A 20 -6.95 -4.71 2.04
C PRO A 20 -6.76 -3.56 1.03
N ALA A 21 -5.73 -2.74 1.27
CA ALA A 21 -5.55 -1.47 0.54
C ALA A 21 -5.44 -1.67 -0.98
N LEU A 22 -4.72 -2.71 -1.41
CA LEU A 22 -4.54 -3.00 -2.84
C LEU A 22 -5.85 -3.43 -3.49
N LEU A 23 -6.67 -4.23 -2.79
CA LEU A 23 -8.02 -4.63 -3.24
C LEU A 23 -8.93 -3.40 -3.40
N ALA A 24 -8.93 -2.51 -2.41
CA ALA A 24 -9.72 -1.29 -2.44
C ALA A 24 -9.32 -0.37 -3.61
N VAL A 25 -8.02 -0.14 -3.79
CA VAL A 25 -7.49 0.70 -4.88
C VAL A 25 -7.85 0.11 -6.24
N GLY A 26 -7.61 -1.18 -6.44
CA GLY A 26 -7.93 -1.85 -7.70
C GLY A 26 -9.42 -1.82 -8.01
N ALA A 27 -10.29 -2.11 -7.04
CA ALA A 27 -11.73 -2.08 -7.21
C ALA A 27 -12.23 -0.68 -7.59
N VAL A 28 -11.78 0.37 -6.90
CA VAL A 28 -12.15 1.76 -7.20
C VAL A 28 -11.61 2.18 -8.57
N HIS A 29 -10.35 1.85 -8.88
CA HIS A 29 -9.75 2.15 -10.18
C HIS A 29 -10.56 1.55 -11.33
N HIS A 30 -10.87 0.26 -11.28
CA HIS A 30 -11.62 -0.41 -12.32
C HIS A 30 -13.10 0.04 -12.37
N HIS A 31 -13.71 0.35 -11.21
CA HIS A 31 -15.03 0.97 -11.19
C HIS A 31 -15.04 2.31 -11.93
N LEU A 32 -14.09 3.20 -11.65
CA LEU A 32 -13.97 4.49 -12.31
C LEU A 32 -13.70 4.36 -13.82
N LEU A 33 -12.95 3.34 -14.25
CA LEU A 33 -12.76 3.03 -15.68
C LEU A 33 -14.09 2.64 -16.33
N ARG A 34 -14.85 1.73 -15.72
CA ARG A 34 -16.19 1.33 -16.23
C ARG A 34 -17.16 2.50 -16.33
N GLN A 35 -17.09 3.45 -15.39
CA GLN A 35 -17.89 4.68 -15.37
C GLN A 35 -17.33 5.82 -16.26
N LYS A 36 -16.18 5.60 -16.93
CA LYS A 36 -15.47 6.63 -17.74
C LYS A 36 -15.09 7.89 -16.93
N LEU A 37 -14.88 7.73 -15.63
CA LEU A 37 -14.55 8.82 -14.69
C LEU A 37 -13.08 8.81 -14.25
N ARG A 38 -12.30 7.77 -14.59
CA ARG A 38 -10.94 7.59 -14.04
C ARG A 38 -10.00 8.77 -14.28
N LEU A 39 -10.11 9.42 -15.43
CA LEU A 39 -9.25 10.57 -15.76
C LEU A 39 -9.68 11.89 -15.08
N ARG A 40 -10.82 11.91 -14.40
CA ARG A 40 -11.36 13.10 -13.72
C ARG A 40 -10.95 13.21 -12.26
N CYS A 41 -10.32 12.18 -11.69
CA CYS A 41 -9.93 12.16 -10.29
C CYS A 41 -8.60 11.43 -10.08
N SER A 42 -7.89 11.81 -9.00
CA SER A 42 -6.75 11.11 -8.47
C SER A 42 -7.17 10.18 -7.34
N LEU A 43 -6.44 9.06 -7.16
CA LEU A 43 -6.62 8.16 -6.03
C LEU A 43 -5.50 8.38 -5.02
N VAL A 44 -5.85 8.82 -3.83
CA VAL A 44 -4.92 8.95 -2.70
C VAL A 44 -5.17 7.81 -1.74
N VAL A 45 -4.11 7.09 -1.37
CA VAL A 45 -4.17 5.92 -0.50
C VAL A 45 -3.54 6.26 0.85
N ASP A 46 -4.35 6.25 1.90
CA ASP A 46 -3.90 6.38 3.29
C ASP A 46 -4.02 5.00 3.96
N THR A 47 -2.90 4.39 4.34
CA THR A 47 -2.90 2.98 4.75
C THR A 47 -1.78 2.62 5.72
N ALA A 48 -2.10 1.68 6.64
CA ALA A 48 -1.13 0.99 7.46
C ALA A 48 -0.39 -0.14 6.71
N GLN A 49 -0.95 -0.62 5.60
CA GLN A 49 -0.50 -1.85 4.93
C GLN A 49 0.65 -1.64 3.94
N CYS A 50 1.27 -0.46 3.92
CA CYS A 50 2.33 -0.11 2.97
C CYS A 50 3.63 0.21 3.70
N TRP A 51 4.59 -0.74 3.72
CA TRP A 51 5.89 -0.57 4.40
C TRP A 51 7.08 -0.98 3.54
N SER A 52 6.88 -1.26 2.26
CA SER A 52 7.96 -1.66 1.35
C SER A 52 7.81 -1.01 -0.02
N THR A 53 8.93 -0.94 -0.76
CA THR A 53 8.93 -0.49 -2.17
C THR A 53 7.96 -1.32 -3.02
N HIS A 54 7.86 -2.64 -2.77
CA HIS A 54 6.96 -3.51 -3.50
C HIS A 54 5.50 -3.12 -3.28
N HIS A 55 5.09 -2.84 -2.04
CA HIS A 55 3.73 -2.39 -1.75
C HIS A 55 3.39 -1.08 -2.47
N ILE A 56 4.33 -0.12 -2.48
CA ILE A 56 4.18 1.13 -3.23
C ILE A 56 4.04 0.86 -4.72
N ALA A 57 4.90 0.01 -5.29
CA ALA A 57 4.87 -0.35 -6.69
C ALA A 57 3.53 -0.98 -7.10
N CYS A 58 3.00 -1.90 -6.28
CA CYS A 58 1.68 -2.50 -6.52
C CYS A 58 0.56 -1.47 -6.47
N LEU A 59 0.51 -0.64 -5.41
CA LEU A 59 -0.53 0.38 -5.26
C LEU A 59 -0.54 1.37 -6.44
N ILE A 60 0.64 1.84 -6.88
CA ILE A 60 0.75 2.72 -8.04
C ILE A 60 0.35 1.97 -9.32
N GLY A 61 0.81 0.74 -9.51
CA GLY A 61 0.49 -0.08 -10.67
C GLY A 61 -1.02 -0.30 -10.82
N TYR A 62 -1.76 -0.40 -9.73
CA TYR A 62 -3.22 -0.51 -9.71
C TYR A 62 -3.95 0.83 -9.57
N GLY A 63 -3.27 1.96 -9.75
CA GLY A 63 -3.90 3.25 -9.98
C GLY A 63 -3.75 4.29 -8.88
N ALA A 64 -3.03 4.04 -7.79
CA ALA A 64 -2.76 5.06 -6.78
C ALA A 64 -1.94 6.22 -7.36
N SER A 65 -2.39 7.45 -7.17
CA SER A 65 -1.68 8.67 -7.57
C SER A 65 -0.76 9.19 -6.46
N ALA A 66 -1.15 8.96 -5.20
CA ALA A 66 -0.35 9.27 -4.02
C ALA A 66 -0.61 8.24 -2.92
N ILE A 67 0.39 8.01 -2.06
CA ILE A 67 0.32 7.04 -0.98
C ILE A 67 0.83 7.68 0.30
N CYS A 68 0.03 7.58 1.37
CA CYS A 68 0.41 7.94 2.73
C CYS A 68 0.54 6.67 3.57
N PRO A 69 1.76 6.09 3.74
CA PRO A 69 1.99 4.92 4.57
C PRO A 69 2.13 5.33 6.04
N TRP A 70 1.03 5.75 6.67
CA TRP A 70 1.06 6.39 7.98
C TRP A 70 1.71 5.53 9.08
N LEU A 71 1.46 4.22 9.09
CA LEU A 71 2.07 3.33 10.08
C LEU A 71 3.60 3.21 9.90
N THR A 72 4.10 3.32 8.67
CA THR A 72 5.53 3.39 8.40
C THR A 72 6.15 4.63 9.03
N TRP A 73 5.47 5.79 8.94
CA TRP A 73 5.92 7.03 9.57
C TRP A 73 5.91 6.93 11.10
N GLU A 74 4.86 6.40 11.69
CA GLU A 74 4.82 6.17 13.14
C GLU A 74 5.86 5.16 13.60
N THR A 75 6.05 4.08 12.87
CA THR A 75 7.09 3.07 13.18
C THR A 75 8.49 3.69 13.16
N THR A 76 8.79 4.57 12.20
CA THR A 76 10.10 5.25 12.16
C THR A 76 10.30 6.21 13.33
N ARG A 77 9.24 6.87 13.78
CA ARG A 77 9.29 7.72 14.97
C ARG A 77 9.55 6.91 16.23
N HIS A 78 8.79 5.84 16.45
CA HIS A 78 8.97 4.93 17.57
C HIS A 78 10.33 4.21 17.58
N TRP A 79 10.88 3.93 16.38
CA TRP A 79 12.21 3.35 16.27
C TRP A 79 13.30 4.24 16.88
N LEU A 80 13.23 5.56 16.76
CA LEU A 80 14.15 6.49 17.40
C LEU A 80 14.06 6.45 18.94
N GLU A 81 12.85 6.25 19.46
CA GLU A 81 12.59 6.19 20.89
C GLU A 81 13.00 4.85 21.52
N HIS A 82 13.19 3.83 20.71
CA HIS A 82 13.49 2.48 21.18
C HIS A 82 14.83 2.43 21.93
N PRO A 83 14.91 1.80 23.13
CA PRO A 83 16.12 1.80 23.97
C PRO A 83 17.38 1.31 23.27
N LYS A 84 17.26 0.28 22.42
CA LYS A 84 18.40 -0.23 21.63
C LYS A 84 18.93 0.79 20.63
N THR A 85 18.04 1.60 20.02
CA THR A 85 18.41 2.65 19.07
C THR A 85 19.12 3.77 19.79
N LYS A 86 18.58 4.27 20.91
CA LYS A 86 19.21 5.30 21.75
C LYS A 86 20.61 4.89 22.17
N LYS A 87 20.78 3.68 22.70
CA LYS A 87 22.10 3.14 23.10
C LYS A 87 23.10 3.09 21.92
N ARG A 88 22.64 2.78 20.71
CA ARG A 88 23.54 2.78 19.52
C ARG A 88 23.94 4.18 19.09
N ILE A 89 23.05 5.16 19.24
CA ILE A 89 23.36 6.58 19.00
C ILE A 89 24.37 7.07 20.04
N GLU A 90 24.17 6.80 21.34
CA GLU A 90 25.07 7.14 22.41
C GLU A 90 26.47 6.53 22.22
N GLN A 91 26.54 5.33 21.65
CA GLN A 91 27.81 4.64 21.33
C GLN A 91 28.45 5.13 20.02
N GLY A 92 27.90 6.13 19.36
CA GLY A 92 28.38 6.62 18.04
C GLY A 92 28.23 5.63 16.88
N LYS A 93 27.49 4.54 17.07
CA LYS A 93 27.22 3.52 16.02
C LYS A 93 26.11 3.91 15.05
N LEU A 94 25.30 4.89 15.42
CA LEU A 94 24.27 5.50 14.58
C LEU A 94 24.38 7.01 14.73
N PRO A 95 24.14 7.78 13.65
CA PRO A 95 24.09 9.23 13.75
C PRO A 95 22.89 9.67 14.59
N ALA A 96 23.04 10.77 15.31
CA ALA A 96 21.93 11.43 15.96
C ALA A 96 21.08 12.15 14.91
N LEU A 97 19.89 11.62 14.64
CA LEU A 97 18.93 12.16 13.70
C LEU A 97 17.61 12.45 14.42
N ASP A 98 16.92 13.49 13.99
CA ASP A 98 15.54 13.75 14.39
C ASP A 98 14.54 12.89 13.58
N ALA A 99 13.30 12.89 14.03
CA ALA A 99 12.25 12.10 13.40
C ALA A 99 11.98 12.51 11.94
N GLU A 100 12.04 13.81 11.65
CA GLU A 100 11.83 14.35 10.30
C GLU A 100 12.90 13.82 9.33
N ARG A 101 14.17 13.85 9.75
CA ARG A 101 15.28 13.36 8.94
C ARG A 101 15.22 11.86 8.70
N VAL A 102 14.83 11.09 9.71
CA VAL A 102 14.65 9.62 9.56
C VAL A 102 13.50 9.32 8.60
N GLN A 103 12.38 9.99 8.75
CA GLN A 103 11.25 9.83 7.83
C GLN A 103 11.62 10.24 6.39
N ALA A 104 12.36 11.34 6.21
CA ALA A 104 12.87 11.76 4.91
C ALA A 104 13.80 10.70 4.28
N ASN A 105 14.69 10.09 5.08
CA ASN A 105 15.57 9.03 4.60
C ASN A 105 14.79 7.78 4.17
N VAL A 106 13.75 7.39 4.94
CA VAL A 106 12.87 6.28 4.55
C VAL A 106 12.13 6.60 3.26
N ARG A 107 11.58 7.80 3.11
CA ARG A 107 10.93 8.25 1.88
C ARG A 107 11.88 8.15 0.68
N ILE A 108 13.07 8.73 0.78
CA ILE A 108 14.09 8.68 -0.28
C ILE A 108 14.43 7.23 -0.64
N SER A 109 14.56 6.34 0.34
CA SER A 109 14.83 4.93 0.10
C SER A 109 13.71 4.25 -0.70
N LEU A 110 12.45 4.48 -0.32
CA LEU A 110 11.27 3.96 -1.02
C LEU A 110 11.17 4.51 -2.46
N GLU A 111 11.39 5.81 -2.64
CA GLU A 111 11.39 6.47 -3.95
C GLU A 111 12.50 5.94 -4.85
N ASN A 112 13.71 5.76 -4.31
CA ASN A 112 14.84 5.18 -5.07
C ASN A 112 14.56 3.73 -5.47
N GLY A 113 13.95 2.95 -4.58
CA GLY A 113 13.50 1.60 -4.89
C GLY A 113 12.47 1.57 -6.02
N LEU A 114 11.49 2.47 -6.01
CA LEU A 114 10.50 2.62 -7.08
C LEU A 114 11.16 3.02 -8.41
N ARG A 115 12.05 4.02 -8.40
CA ARG A 115 12.82 4.43 -9.60
C ARG A 115 13.60 3.26 -10.19
N LYS A 116 14.20 2.41 -9.35
CA LYS A 116 14.92 1.22 -9.78
C LYS A 116 13.98 0.21 -10.47
N ILE A 117 12.78 0.00 -9.95
CA ILE A 117 11.76 -0.86 -10.59
C ILE A 117 11.41 -0.30 -11.96
N LEU A 118 11.01 0.98 -12.03
CA LEU A 118 10.65 1.65 -13.30
C LEU A 118 11.77 1.58 -14.33
N SER A 119 13.01 1.84 -13.90
CA SER A 119 14.19 1.76 -14.77
C SER A 119 14.41 0.36 -15.35
N LYS A 120 14.23 -0.68 -14.53
CA LYS A 120 14.42 -2.08 -14.97
C LYS A 120 13.36 -2.54 -15.98
N ILE A 121 12.15 -2.02 -15.91
CA ILE A 121 11.07 -2.33 -16.86
C ILE A 121 10.99 -1.34 -18.02
N GLY A 122 11.88 -0.32 -18.06
CA GLY A 122 11.96 0.65 -19.14
C GLY A 122 10.84 1.69 -19.16
N ILE A 123 10.17 1.93 -18.03
CA ILE A 123 9.10 2.94 -17.91
C ILE A 123 9.67 4.22 -17.32
N SER A 124 9.67 5.32 -18.09
CA SER A 124 10.15 6.63 -17.66
C SER A 124 9.04 7.57 -17.15
N LEU A 125 7.79 7.30 -17.51
CA LEU A 125 6.63 8.12 -17.14
C LEU A 125 5.74 7.33 -16.19
N LEU A 126 5.50 7.85 -14.98
CA LEU A 126 4.70 7.17 -13.96
C LEU A 126 3.26 6.88 -14.43
N ALA A 127 2.66 7.75 -15.23
CA ALA A 127 1.34 7.52 -15.80
C ALA A 127 1.28 6.26 -16.68
N SER A 128 2.37 5.89 -17.34
CA SER A 128 2.48 4.66 -18.15
C SER A 128 2.65 3.40 -17.29
N TYR A 129 2.98 3.56 -16.01
CA TYR A 129 3.05 2.46 -15.06
C TYR A 129 1.67 2.07 -14.51
N HIS A 130 0.73 3.03 -14.43
CA HIS A 130 -0.64 2.76 -14.02
C HIS A 130 -1.32 1.80 -15.02
N GLY A 131 -1.77 0.65 -14.55
CA GLY A 131 -2.45 -0.35 -15.38
C GLY A 131 -1.53 -1.06 -16.39
N ALA A 132 -0.21 -1.04 -16.22
CA ALA A 132 0.74 -1.66 -17.13
C ALA A 132 0.71 -3.21 -17.13
N GLN A 133 -0.12 -3.84 -16.28
CA GLN A 133 -0.34 -5.30 -16.21
C GLN A 133 0.96 -6.11 -16.05
N ILE A 134 1.87 -5.60 -15.24
CA ILE A 134 3.20 -6.20 -15.00
C ILE A 134 3.21 -7.16 -13.81
N PHE A 135 2.08 -7.34 -13.16
CA PHE A 135 1.91 -8.24 -12.02
C PHE A 135 1.16 -9.51 -12.42
N GLU A 136 1.37 -10.55 -11.66
CA GLU A 136 0.61 -11.79 -11.73
C GLU A 136 -0.07 -12.02 -10.38
N ALA A 137 -1.35 -12.40 -10.41
CA ALA A 137 -2.08 -12.78 -9.21
C ALA A 137 -1.97 -14.28 -8.98
N ILE A 138 -1.69 -14.67 -7.75
CA ILE A 138 -1.57 -16.07 -7.33
C ILE A 138 -2.49 -16.28 -6.13
N GLY A 139 -3.35 -17.30 -6.22
CA GLY A 139 -4.22 -17.70 -5.11
C GLY A 139 -5.43 -16.78 -4.90
N LEU A 140 -5.87 -16.06 -5.94
CA LEU A 140 -7.07 -15.24 -5.93
C LEU A 140 -8.15 -15.84 -6.84
N GLY A 141 -9.39 -15.80 -6.39
CA GLY A 141 -10.56 -16.25 -7.15
C GLY A 141 -10.91 -15.32 -8.31
N ALA A 142 -11.68 -15.82 -9.26
CA ALA A 142 -12.09 -15.05 -10.44
C ALA A 142 -12.89 -13.79 -10.06
N ASP A 143 -13.74 -13.87 -9.06
CA ASP A 143 -14.53 -12.75 -8.54
C ASP A 143 -13.66 -11.59 -8.02
N VAL A 144 -12.54 -11.91 -7.36
CA VAL A 144 -11.54 -10.93 -6.90
C VAL A 144 -10.84 -10.28 -8.08
N ILE A 145 -10.41 -11.09 -9.07
CA ILE A 145 -9.72 -10.61 -10.26
C ILE A 145 -10.64 -9.69 -11.08
N GLU A 146 -11.87 -10.10 -11.32
CA GLU A 146 -12.86 -9.31 -12.10
C GLU A 146 -13.21 -7.99 -11.40
N THR A 147 -13.27 -7.98 -10.08
CA THR A 147 -13.66 -6.80 -9.31
C THR A 147 -12.51 -5.78 -9.22
N ALA A 148 -11.32 -6.22 -8.86
CA ALA A 148 -10.23 -5.34 -8.44
C ALA A 148 -8.98 -5.42 -9.32
N PHE A 149 -8.77 -6.51 -10.04
CA PHE A 149 -7.54 -6.78 -10.77
C PHE A 149 -7.79 -7.17 -12.23
N THR A 150 -8.83 -6.60 -12.84
CA THR A 150 -9.21 -6.86 -14.23
C THR A 150 -8.01 -6.74 -15.17
N GLY A 151 -7.77 -7.77 -15.99
CA GLY A 151 -6.64 -7.83 -16.90
C GLY A 151 -5.35 -8.39 -16.29
N THR A 152 -5.28 -8.59 -14.97
CA THR A 152 -4.14 -9.24 -14.34
C THR A 152 -4.15 -10.74 -14.64
N THR A 153 -3.01 -11.26 -15.08
CA THR A 153 -2.86 -12.71 -15.30
C THR A 153 -2.99 -13.45 -13.98
N SER A 154 -3.88 -14.44 -13.92
CA SER A 154 -4.02 -15.34 -12.77
C SER A 154 -4.06 -16.79 -13.28
N ARG A 155 -3.00 -17.55 -12.97
CA ARG A 155 -2.87 -18.96 -13.36
C ARG A 155 -3.23 -19.92 -12.24
N VAL A 156 -3.21 -19.44 -11.00
CA VAL A 156 -3.54 -20.20 -9.80
C VAL A 156 -4.71 -19.53 -9.13
N ALA A 157 -5.88 -20.13 -9.24
CA ALA A 157 -7.07 -19.69 -8.52
C ALA A 157 -6.93 -19.93 -7.00
N GLY A 158 -7.79 -19.28 -6.22
CA GLY A 158 -7.78 -19.43 -4.76
C GLY A 158 -8.92 -18.65 -4.12
N MET A 159 -8.60 -17.83 -3.14
CA MET A 159 -9.55 -17.16 -2.25
C MET A 159 -10.54 -16.26 -2.99
N THR A 160 -11.80 -16.44 -2.67
CA THR A 160 -12.92 -15.59 -3.08
C THR A 160 -12.95 -14.28 -2.28
N LEU A 161 -13.77 -13.32 -2.70
CA LEU A 161 -14.00 -12.08 -1.93
C LEU A 161 -14.51 -12.36 -0.52
N ALA A 162 -15.38 -13.37 -0.36
CA ALA A 162 -15.92 -13.75 0.95
C ALA A 162 -14.83 -14.33 1.87
N GLU A 163 -13.94 -15.16 1.34
CA GLU A 163 -12.83 -15.72 2.10
C GLU A 163 -11.79 -14.66 2.47
N LEU A 164 -11.47 -13.71 1.58
CA LEU A 164 -10.63 -12.56 1.90
C LEU A 164 -11.25 -11.68 2.99
N ALA A 165 -12.57 -11.46 2.96
CA ALA A 165 -13.27 -10.73 4.00
C ALA A 165 -13.17 -11.46 5.35
N ASN A 166 -13.40 -12.76 5.38
CA ASN A 166 -13.28 -13.59 6.59
C ASN A 166 -11.86 -13.58 7.17
N GLU A 167 -10.82 -13.66 6.33
CA GLU A 167 -9.42 -13.56 6.77
C GLU A 167 -9.13 -12.18 7.36
N THR A 168 -9.59 -11.11 6.71
CA THR A 168 -9.45 -9.73 7.21
C THR A 168 -10.12 -9.57 8.58
N LEU A 169 -11.35 -10.06 8.73
CA LEU A 169 -12.08 -10.02 10.00
C LEU A 169 -11.42 -10.87 11.10
N SER A 170 -10.86 -12.03 10.74
CA SER A 170 -10.10 -12.87 11.66
C SER A 170 -8.84 -12.17 12.19
N MET A 171 -8.11 -11.47 11.31
CA MET A 171 -6.97 -10.65 11.73
C MET A 171 -7.39 -9.47 12.60
N HIS A 172 -8.49 -8.81 12.24
CA HIS A 172 -9.04 -7.70 13.02
C HIS A 172 -9.46 -8.14 14.43
N ALA A 173 -10.15 -9.28 14.56
CA ALA A 173 -10.56 -9.81 15.86
C ALA A 173 -9.37 -10.16 16.78
N LYS A 174 -8.20 -10.52 16.22
CA LYS A 174 -6.97 -10.74 17.00
C LYS A 174 -6.36 -9.42 17.50
N ALA A 175 -6.55 -8.33 16.76
CA ALA A 175 -6.06 -7.00 17.13
C ALA A 175 -6.98 -6.30 18.15
N PHE A 176 -8.27 -6.63 18.14
CA PHE A 176 -9.30 -6.09 19.01
C PHE A 176 -10.08 -7.26 19.65
N PRO A 177 -9.49 -7.96 20.66
CA PRO A 177 -10.07 -9.12 21.31
C PRO A 177 -11.30 -8.78 22.17
#